data_902eb6754d4f68e41bd8cecee97d032b
#
_entry.id   902eb6754d4f68e41bd8cecee97d032b
#
_cell.length_a   1.000
_cell.length_b   1.000
_cell.length_c   1.000
_cell.angle_alpha   90.00
_cell.angle_beta   90.00
_cell.angle_gamma   90.00
#
_symmetry.space_group_name_H-M   'P 1'
#
loop_
_entity.id
_entity.type
_entity.pdbx_description
1 polymer ?
#
loop_
_entity_poly.entity_id
_entity_poly.type
_entity_poly.pdbx_seq_one_letter_code
_entity_poly.pdbx_strand_id
1 'polypeptide(L)'
;YALIIADLQYAEANLPASYSGSDVGRATKGAATALLGKVYMTMAGYPLNKGSEYYQLAIEKFREIIDNGAYSLVDGYHNLFDVNNKNSRESLFEIQYMKGSPGGETGSPWNNNFAPRFSDKEVVLVGDKGGQNAPTQDMSDAYEPGDPRKYVSMRDGWVNAKTGVFERDKYVRKYYDVAS
;
A
#
# COMPACT_ATOMS: atom_id res chain seq x y z
N TYR A 1 13.83 19.70 8.18
CA TYR A 1 13.29 18.81 9.23
C TYR A 1 12.62 19.56 10.37
N ALA A 2 13.18 20.66 10.86
CA ALA A 2 12.57 21.42 11.98
C ALA A 2 11.11 21.82 11.68
N LEU A 3 10.83 22.35 10.49
CA LEU A 3 9.47 22.68 10.06
C LEU A 3 8.58 21.42 9.97
N ILE A 4 9.07 20.36 9.35
CA ILE A 4 8.31 19.10 9.22
C ILE A 4 7.91 18.54 10.60
N ILE A 5 8.83 18.57 11.56
CA ILE A 5 8.54 18.11 12.93
C ILE A 5 7.48 19.01 13.58
N ALA A 6 7.62 20.33 13.48
CA ALA A 6 6.66 21.26 14.07
C ALA A 6 5.26 21.09 13.48
N ASP A 7 5.14 20.95 12.15
CA ASP A 7 3.88 20.73 11.46
C ASP A 7 3.25 19.40 11.86
N LEU A 8 4.03 18.33 11.96
CA LEU A 8 3.53 17.00 12.36
C LEU A 8 3.13 16.96 13.83
N GLN A 9 3.85 17.62 14.72
CA GLN A 9 3.47 17.76 16.13
C GLN A 9 2.17 18.54 16.29
N TYR A 10 2.01 19.62 15.52
CA TYR A 10 0.76 20.36 15.48
C TYR A 10 -0.41 19.51 14.95
N ALA A 11 -0.18 18.76 13.88
CA ALA A 11 -1.17 17.84 13.31
C ALA A 11 -1.54 16.74 14.31
N GLU A 12 -0.57 16.13 14.98
CA GLU A 12 -0.80 15.13 16.01
C GLU A 12 -1.65 15.64 17.18
N ALA A 13 -1.43 16.91 17.58
CA ALA A 13 -2.17 17.52 18.68
C ALA A 13 -3.61 17.92 18.31
N ASN A 14 -3.88 18.21 17.02
CA ASN A 14 -5.13 18.85 16.60
C ASN A 14 -6.02 17.97 15.70
N LEU A 15 -5.47 16.94 15.05
CA LEU A 15 -6.28 16.05 14.20
C LEU A 15 -7.10 15.06 15.05
N PRO A 16 -8.32 14.72 14.60
CA PRO A 16 -9.12 13.69 15.25
C PRO A 16 -8.51 12.29 15.09
N ALA A 17 -8.90 11.38 15.98
CA ALA A 17 -8.45 9.99 15.92
C ALA A 17 -9.00 9.24 14.69
N SER A 18 -10.22 9.58 14.25
CA SER A 18 -10.88 8.95 13.09
C SER A 18 -11.85 9.91 12.42
N TYR A 19 -12.24 9.60 11.20
CA TYR A 19 -13.30 10.27 10.46
C TYR A 19 -14.40 9.29 10.06
N SER A 20 -15.59 9.83 9.79
CA SER A 20 -16.75 9.06 9.34
C SER A 20 -17.42 9.71 8.13
N GLY A 21 -18.32 8.97 7.45
CA GLY A 21 -19.07 9.47 6.31
C GLY A 21 -18.17 9.91 5.15
N SER A 22 -18.41 11.08 4.58
CA SER A 22 -17.67 11.64 3.45
C SER A 22 -16.24 12.06 3.78
N ASP A 23 -15.89 12.13 5.06
CA ASP A 23 -14.55 12.55 5.51
C ASP A 23 -13.58 11.38 5.73
N VAL A 24 -14.03 10.14 5.54
CA VAL A 24 -13.15 8.95 5.56
C VAL A 24 -12.03 9.11 4.54
N GLY A 25 -10.79 8.82 4.97
CA GLY A 25 -9.59 8.99 4.15
C GLY A 25 -8.83 10.29 4.37
N ARG A 26 -9.36 11.24 5.16
CA ARG A 26 -8.59 12.38 5.62
C ARG A 26 -7.50 11.97 6.61
N ALA A 27 -6.44 12.78 6.69
CA ALA A 27 -5.34 12.53 7.62
C ALA A 27 -5.82 12.57 9.08
N THR A 28 -5.51 11.52 9.84
CA THR A 28 -5.87 11.35 11.25
C THR A 28 -4.68 11.69 12.17
N LYS A 29 -4.94 11.78 13.47
CA LYS A 29 -3.89 11.83 14.50
C LYS A 29 -2.89 10.69 14.31
N GLY A 30 -3.35 9.44 14.12
CA GLY A 30 -2.48 8.29 13.93
C GLY A 30 -1.59 8.37 12.69
N ALA A 31 -2.10 8.94 11.59
CA ALA A 31 -1.28 9.21 10.40
C ALA A 31 -0.15 10.21 10.69
N ALA A 32 -0.44 11.29 11.43
CA ALA A 32 0.57 12.27 11.83
C ALA A 32 1.63 11.66 12.77
N THR A 33 1.19 10.90 13.80
CA THR A 33 2.08 10.20 14.74
C THR A 33 3.02 9.21 14.02
N ALA A 34 2.48 8.40 13.10
CA ALA A 34 3.28 7.45 12.33
C ALA A 34 4.31 8.13 11.43
N LEU A 35 3.91 9.21 10.76
CA LEU A 35 4.82 9.98 9.90
C LEU A 35 5.90 10.68 10.72
N LEU A 36 5.58 11.21 11.91
CA LEU A 36 6.55 11.80 12.83
C LEU A 36 7.57 10.77 13.30
N GLY A 37 7.14 9.56 13.67
CA GLY A 37 8.03 8.45 13.99
C GLY A 37 8.98 8.10 12.84
N LYS A 38 8.46 8.06 11.60
CA LYS A 38 9.28 7.83 10.40
C LYS A 38 10.29 8.96 10.15
N VAL A 39 9.91 10.21 10.39
CA VAL A 39 10.82 11.36 10.30
C VAL A 39 11.96 11.23 11.30
N TYR A 40 11.68 10.92 12.56
CA TYR A 40 12.71 10.71 13.58
C TYR A 40 13.64 9.55 13.22
N MET A 41 13.10 8.43 12.77
CA MET A 41 13.90 7.27 12.32
C MET A 41 14.83 7.65 11.15
N THR A 42 14.34 8.45 10.20
CA THR A 42 15.16 8.94 9.07
C THR A 42 16.27 9.87 9.54
N MET A 43 16.00 10.76 10.49
CA MET A 43 17.00 11.67 11.05
C MET A 43 18.07 10.96 11.88
N ALA A 44 17.71 9.84 12.52
CA ALA A 44 18.63 9.03 13.30
C ALA A 44 19.76 8.43 12.44
N GLY A 45 19.42 8.02 11.20
CA GLY A 45 20.35 7.42 10.23
C GLY A 45 21.03 8.43 9.32
N TYR A 46 21.70 7.88 8.29
CA TYR A 46 22.35 8.69 7.24
C TYR A 46 21.33 9.50 6.44
N PRO A 47 21.62 10.77 6.03
CA PRO A 47 22.91 11.49 6.20
C PRO A 47 23.03 12.28 7.50
N LEU A 48 21.93 12.47 8.27
CA LEU A 48 21.95 13.34 9.45
C LEU A 48 22.63 12.73 10.66
N ASN A 49 22.60 11.42 10.80
CA ASN A 49 23.25 10.64 11.85
C ASN A 49 22.99 11.16 13.28
N LYS A 50 21.74 11.54 13.57
CA LYS A 50 21.34 12.01 14.90
C LYS A 50 21.41 10.92 15.99
N GLY A 51 21.54 9.66 15.60
CA GLY A 51 21.88 8.55 16.48
C GLY A 51 20.75 8.08 17.39
N SER A 52 21.13 7.51 18.53
CA SER A 52 20.23 6.75 19.42
C SER A 52 19.07 7.56 19.99
N GLU A 53 19.26 8.85 20.27
CA GLU A 53 18.19 9.72 20.77
C GLU A 53 17.01 9.76 19.81
N TYR A 54 17.28 9.94 18.51
CA TYR A 54 16.23 10.01 17.50
C TYR A 54 15.60 8.64 17.20
N TYR A 55 16.34 7.55 17.32
CA TYR A 55 15.76 6.21 17.32
C TYR A 55 14.78 6.01 18.48
N GLN A 56 15.12 6.52 19.67
CA GLN A 56 14.22 6.43 20.82
C GLN A 56 12.93 7.21 20.61
N LEU A 57 13.00 8.44 20.09
CA LEU A 57 11.83 9.23 19.72
C LEU A 57 10.95 8.51 18.68
N ALA A 58 11.56 7.86 17.70
CA ALA A 58 10.82 7.07 16.72
C ALA A 58 10.09 5.86 17.35
N ILE A 59 10.77 5.14 18.24
CA ILE A 59 10.21 4.01 18.98
C ILE A 59 9.00 4.44 19.80
N GLU A 60 9.08 5.57 20.49
CA GLU A 60 7.98 6.12 21.29
C GLU A 60 6.74 6.40 20.41
N LYS A 61 6.92 7.04 19.26
CA LYS A 61 5.83 7.30 18.32
C LYS A 61 5.20 6.03 17.74
N PHE A 62 6.00 5.03 17.41
CA PHE A 62 5.47 3.76 16.91
C PHE A 62 4.73 2.97 18.00
N ARG A 63 5.21 3.01 19.25
CA ARG A 63 4.51 2.41 20.39
C ARG A 63 3.17 3.08 20.64
N GLU A 64 3.06 4.40 20.56
CA GLU A 64 1.78 5.11 20.68
C GLU A 64 0.74 4.57 19.69
N ILE A 65 1.14 4.19 18.46
CA ILE A 65 0.26 3.59 17.46
C ILE A 65 -0.11 2.14 17.83
N ILE A 66 0.87 1.34 18.23
CA ILE A 66 0.68 -0.09 18.52
C ILE A 66 -0.17 -0.30 19.77
N ASP A 67 0.09 0.49 20.80
CA ASP A 67 -0.50 0.28 22.14
C ASP A 67 -1.89 0.91 22.29
N ASN A 68 -2.29 1.85 21.41
CA ASN A 68 -3.59 2.51 21.55
C ASN A 68 -4.80 1.64 21.14
N GLY A 69 -4.57 0.51 20.47
CA GLY A 69 -5.60 -0.45 20.06
C GLY A 69 -6.52 0.01 18.93
N ALA A 70 -6.31 1.20 18.37
CA ALA A 70 -7.10 1.71 17.23
C ALA A 70 -6.70 1.02 15.90
N TYR A 71 -5.47 0.56 15.80
CA TYR A 71 -4.91 -0.10 14.64
C TYR A 71 -4.50 -1.52 14.98
N SER A 72 -4.62 -2.42 14.02
CA SER A 72 -4.17 -3.81 14.16
C SER A 72 -3.97 -4.45 12.79
N LEU A 73 -3.13 -5.47 12.72
CA LEU A 73 -2.93 -6.22 11.49
C LEU A 73 -4.24 -6.88 11.03
N VAL A 74 -4.45 -6.91 9.73
CA VAL A 74 -5.58 -7.59 9.08
C VAL A 74 -5.27 -9.07 8.93
N ASP A 75 -6.23 -9.92 9.27
CA ASP A 75 -6.08 -11.37 9.09
C ASP A 75 -6.05 -11.72 7.60
N GLY A 76 -5.03 -12.45 7.20
CA GLY A 76 -4.83 -12.86 5.81
C GLY A 76 -4.27 -11.74 4.92
N TYR A 77 -3.04 -11.94 4.49
CA TYR A 77 -2.28 -10.95 3.68
C TYR A 77 -3.01 -10.48 2.41
N HIS A 78 -3.85 -11.33 1.80
CA HIS A 78 -4.63 -10.96 0.62
C HIS A 78 -5.69 -9.88 0.90
N ASN A 79 -6.23 -9.84 2.11
CA ASN A 79 -7.27 -8.86 2.49
C ASN A 79 -6.75 -7.41 2.49
N LEU A 80 -5.43 -7.21 2.59
CA LEU A 80 -4.83 -5.88 2.48
C LEU A 80 -4.98 -5.25 1.08
N PHE A 81 -5.15 -6.08 0.06
CA PHE A 81 -5.20 -5.66 -1.34
C PHE A 81 -6.58 -5.84 -1.96
N ASP A 82 -7.56 -6.25 -1.16
CA ASP A 82 -8.95 -6.32 -1.58
C ASP A 82 -9.52 -4.91 -1.74
N VAL A 83 -10.01 -4.59 -2.93
CA VAL A 83 -10.61 -3.29 -3.25
C VAL A 83 -11.85 -2.97 -2.39
N ASN A 84 -12.47 -3.99 -1.80
CA ASN A 84 -13.60 -3.84 -0.89
C ASN A 84 -13.18 -3.63 0.58
N ASN A 85 -11.91 -3.75 0.90
CA ASN A 85 -11.37 -3.59 2.25
C ASN A 85 -10.53 -2.31 2.42
N LYS A 86 -10.93 -1.25 1.74
CA LYS A 86 -10.29 0.07 1.87
C LYS A 86 -10.43 0.63 3.28
N ASN A 87 -9.44 1.44 3.69
CA ASN A 87 -9.40 2.04 5.03
C ASN A 87 -9.55 1.00 6.15
N SER A 88 -8.92 -0.17 5.96
CA SER A 88 -8.94 -1.25 6.94
C SER A 88 -8.28 -0.83 8.26
N ARG A 89 -8.46 -1.62 9.30
CA ARG A 89 -7.86 -1.37 10.62
C ARG A 89 -6.33 -1.38 10.64
N GLU A 90 -5.66 -1.84 9.57
CA GLU A 90 -4.21 -1.76 9.38
C GLU A 90 -3.77 -0.45 8.72
N SER A 91 -4.71 0.25 8.07
CA SER A 91 -4.41 1.45 7.33
C SER A 91 -4.28 2.67 8.23
N LEU A 92 -3.12 3.30 8.24
CA LEU A 92 -2.89 4.57 8.92
C LEU A 92 -3.29 5.77 8.06
N PHE A 93 -3.09 5.66 6.76
CA PHE A 93 -3.48 6.66 5.77
C PHE A 93 -3.50 6.04 4.37
N GLU A 94 -4.55 6.30 3.61
CA GLU A 94 -4.70 5.85 2.23
C GLU A 94 -5.09 7.01 1.31
N ILE A 95 -4.46 7.10 0.15
CA ILE A 95 -4.93 7.98 -0.91
C ILE A 95 -6.19 7.37 -1.53
N GLN A 96 -7.29 8.10 -1.45
CA GLN A 96 -8.59 7.61 -1.89
C GLN A 96 -8.74 7.72 -3.42
N TYR A 97 -8.64 6.60 -4.11
CA TYR A 97 -8.95 6.48 -5.53
C TYR A 97 -10.38 5.98 -5.73
N MET A 98 -11.09 6.55 -6.70
CA MET A 98 -12.44 6.15 -7.03
C MET A 98 -12.61 6.09 -8.55
N LYS A 99 -13.17 4.99 -9.05
CA LYS A 99 -13.54 4.84 -10.46
C LYS A 99 -14.77 5.70 -10.77
N GLY A 100 -14.78 6.36 -11.93
CA GLY A 100 -15.97 7.06 -12.43
C GLY A 100 -16.27 8.40 -11.75
N SER A 101 -15.31 9.05 -11.12
CA SER A 101 -15.49 10.41 -10.58
C SER A 101 -15.79 11.43 -11.68
N PRO A 102 -16.66 12.44 -11.42
CA PRO A 102 -16.89 13.52 -12.35
C PRO A 102 -15.58 14.27 -12.65
N GLY A 103 -15.16 14.29 -13.90
CA GLY A 103 -13.93 14.96 -14.33
C GLY A 103 -12.84 14.06 -14.90
N GLY A 104 -13.08 12.76 -15.04
CA GLY A 104 -12.19 11.86 -15.75
C GLY A 104 -11.67 10.65 -14.96
N GLU A 105 -10.56 10.10 -15.40
CA GLU A 105 -9.93 8.90 -14.84
C GLU A 105 -9.31 9.17 -13.48
N THR A 106 -10.06 8.97 -12.41
CA THR A 106 -9.62 9.16 -11.03
C THR A 106 -9.29 7.84 -10.30
N GLY A 107 -9.41 6.72 -11.00
CA GLY A 107 -9.03 5.42 -10.50
C GLY A 107 -7.51 5.27 -10.38
N SER A 108 -7.06 4.32 -9.55
CA SER A 108 -5.65 3.96 -9.49
C SER A 108 -5.22 3.25 -10.79
N PRO A 109 -4.15 3.68 -11.46
CA PRO A 109 -3.70 3.05 -12.70
C PRO A 109 -2.86 1.78 -12.45
N TRP A 110 -2.58 1.42 -11.19
CA TRP A 110 -1.62 0.37 -10.85
C TRP A 110 -2.01 -1.01 -11.36
N ASN A 111 -3.29 -1.36 -11.27
CA ASN A 111 -3.80 -2.63 -11.79
C ASN A 111 -3.53 -2.75 -13.30
N ASN A 112 -3.85 -1.74 -14.09
CA ASN A 112 -3.63 -1.74 -15.53
C ASN A 112 -2.14 -1.67 -15.89
N ASN A 113 -1.38 -0.82 -15.21
CA ASN A 113 0.06 -0.66 -15.49
C ASN A 113 0.86 -1.94 -15.25
N PHE A 114 0.50 -2.71 -14.24
CA PHE A 114 1.21 -3.94 -13.88
C PHE A 114 0.59 -5.21 -14.48
N ALA A 115 -0.63 -5.16 -14.98
CA ALA A 115 -1.23 -6.30 -15.67
C ALA A 115 -0.45 -6.64 -16.94
N PRO A 116 -0.21 -7.94 -17.22
CA PRO A 116 0.50 -8.36 -18.44
C PRO A 116 -0.24 -7.91 -19.69
N ARG A 117 0.51 -7.53 -20.71
CA ARG A 117 -0.08 -7.20 -22.03
C ARG A 117 -0.88 -8.38 -22.53
N PHE A 118 -2.07 -8.09 -23.08
CA PHE A 118 -2.98 -9.09 -23.62
C PHE A 118 -3.51 -10.13 -22.61
N SER A 119 -3.34 -9.92 -21.32
CA SER A 119 -4.01 -10.73 -20.31
C SER A 119 -5.53 -10.59 -20.44
N ASP A 120 -6.26 -11.61 -19.99
CA ASP A 120 -7.72 -11.64 -20.03
C ASP A 120 -8.35 -10.89 -18.84
N LYS A 121 -9.67 -10.98 -18.74
CA LYS A 121 -10.46 -10.36 -17.66
C LYS A 121 -10.25 -10.98 -16.27
N GLU A 122 -9.60 -12.15 -16.19
CA GLU A 122 -9.28 -12.77 -14.90
C GLU A 122 -8.10 -12.08 -14.21
N VAL A 123 -7.32 -11.29 -14.97
CA VAL A 123 -6.22 -10.49 -14.45
C VAL A 123 -6.65 -9.06 -14.17
N VAL A 124 -7.27 -8.39 -15.15
CA VAL A 124 -7.87 -7.07 -15.00
C VAL A 124 -9.04 -6.92 -16.00
N LEU A 125 -10.16 -6.36 -15.55
CA LEU A 125 -11.41 -6.37 -16.31
C LEU A 125 -11.32 -5.55 -17.60
N VAL A 126 -10.88 -4.31 -17.52
CA VAL A 126 -10.92 -3.35 -18.61
C VAL A 126 -9.66 -2.50 -18.68
N GLY A 127 -9.45 -1.89 -19.85
CA GLY A 127 -8.37 -0.94 -20.09
C GLY A 127 -7.12 -1.55 -20.70
N ASP A 128 -6.22 -0.67 -21.10
CA ASP A 128 -4.90 -1.04 -21.62
C ASP A 128 -4.00 -1.59 -20.51
N LYS A 129 -3.22 -2.59 -20.85
CA LYS A 129 -2.36 -3.32 -19.91
C LYS A 129 -0.90 -3.05 -20.22
N GLY A 130 -0.18 -2.53 -19.23
CA GLY A 130 1.18 -2.01 -19.42
C GLY A 130 2.27 -3.07 -19.43
N GLY A 131 2.10 -4.15 -18.66
CA GLY A 131 3.12 -5.18 -18.44
C GLY A 131 4.38 -4.65 -17.75
N GLN A 132 4.20 -3.64 -16.89
CA GLN A 132 5.32 -2.97 -16.21
C GLN A 132 5.71 -3.71 -14.93
N ASN A 133 6.96 -3.48 -14.52
CA ASN A 133 7.48 -3.96 -13.23
C ASN A 133 7.35 -5.47 -13.02
N ALA A 134 7.65 -6.25 -14.06
CA ALA A 134 7.60 -7.71 -13.98
C ALA A 134 8.60 -8.23 -12.92
N PRO A 135 8.16 -9.14 -12.02
CA PRO A 135 9.05 -9.73 -11.03
C PRO A 135 10.15 -10.58 -11.68
N THR A 136 11.36 -10.50 -11.14
CA THR A 136 12.48 -11.36 -11.56
C THR A 136 12.35 -12.77 -11.00
N GLN A 137 13.12 -13.71 -11.56
CA GLN A 137 13.24 -15.06 -11.00
C GLN A 137 13.77 -15.02 -9.58
N ASP A 138 14.81 -14.23 -9.32
CA ASP A 138 15.42 -14.07 -7.99
C ASP A 138 14.38 -13.61 -6.95
N MET A 139 13.51 -12.66 -7.32
CA MET A 139 12.41 -12.24 -6.44
C MET A 139 11.43 -13.39 -6.15
N SER A 140 11.13 -14.20 -7.16
CA SER A 140 10.26 -15.37 -6.99
C SER A 140 10.89 -16.43 -6.07
N ASP A 141 12.19 -16.64 -6.19
CA ASP A 141 12.95 -17.65 -5.45
C ASP A 141 13.27 -17.20 -4.00
N ALA A 142 13.20 -15.89 -3.74
CA ALA A 142 13.38 -15.35 -2.39
C ALA A 142 12.24 -15.67 -1.41
N TYR A 143 11.08 -16.10 -1.93
CA TYR A 143 9.99 -16.56 -1.07
C TYR A 143 10.23 -17.98 -0.58
N GLU A 144 10.04 -18.20 0.72
CA GLU A 144 10.11 -19.54 1.29
C GLU A 144 8.94 -20.44 0.81
N PRO A 145 9.12 -21.77 0.77
CA PRO A 145 8.03 -22.69 0.46
C PRO A 145 6.84 -22.51 1.40
N GLY A 146 5.67 -22.26 0.83
CA GLY A 146 4.43 -22.05 1.60
C GLY A 146 4.19 -20.62 2.07
N ASP A 147 5.06 -19.65 1.72
CA ASP A 147 4.84 -18.24 2.03
C ASP A 147 3.58 -17.72 1.29
N PRO A 148 2.50 -17.36 2.01
CA PRO A 148 1.26 -16.90 1.38
C PRO A 148 1.42 -15.57 0.65
N ARG A 149 2.42 -14.77 0.98
CA ARG A 149 2.68 -13.47 0.36
C ARG A 149 3.07 -13.60 -1.10
N LYS A 150 3.81 -14.67 -1.47
CA LYS A 150 4.20 -14.92 -2.87
C LYS A 150 2.99 -14.94 -3.78
N TYR A 151 2.01 -15.76 -3.42
CA TYR A 151 0.83 -15.98 -4.25
C TYR A 151 -0.08 -14.76 -4.39
N VAL A 152 -0.11 -13.91 -3.38
CA VAL A 152 -0.83 -12.62 -3.40
C VAL A 152 -0.08 -11.58 -4.20
N SER A 153 1.26 -11.54 -4.09
CA SER A 153 2.09 -10.48 -4.69
C SER A 153 2.35 -10.69 -6.18
N MET A 154 2.45 -11.96 -6.64
CA MET A 154 2.84 -12.28 -8.01
C MET A 154 2.26 -13.61 -8.51
N ARG A 155 2.26 -13.79 -9.83
CA ARG A 155 1.91 -15.03 -10.54
C ARG A 155 2.96 -15.37 -11.56
N ASP A 156 3.02 -16.66 -11.92
CA ASP A 156 3.97 -17.23 -12.88
C ASP A 156 3.38 -17.39 -14.29
N GLY A 157 2.25 -16.80 -14.60
CA GLY A 157 1.68 -16.81 -15.93
C GLY A 157 0.24 -16.33 -16.01
N TRP A 158 -0.22 -16.12 -17.22
CA TRP A 158 -1.60 -15.70 -17.57
C TRP A 158 -2.02 -16.28 -18.92
N VAL A 159 -3.33 -16.28 -19.19
CA VAL A 159 -3.86 -16.61 -20.51
C VAL A 159 -3.84 -15.36 -21.40
N ASN A 160 -3.24 -15.45 -22.56
CA ASN A 160 -3.23 -14.39 -23.56
C ASN A 160 -4.62 -14.32 -24.23
N ALA A 161 -5.33 -13.23 -24.04
CA ALA A 161 -6.69 -13.04 -24.52
C ALA A 161 -6.83 -13.04 -26.05
N LYS A 162 -5.72 -12.80 -26.80
CA LYS A 162 -5.72 -12.80 -28.26
C LYS A 162 -5.51 -14.19 -28.86
N THR A 163 -4.68 -15.00 -28.22
CA THR A 163 -4.23 -16.29 -28.75
C THR A 163 -4.84 -17.48 -28.02
N GLY A 164 -5.36 -17.27 -26.80
CA GLY A 164 -5.81 -18.34 -25.90
C GLY A 164 -4.66 -19.16 -25.30
N VAL A 165 -3.40 -18.79 -25.54
CA VAL A 165 -2.22 -19.53 -25.08
C VAL A 165 -1.83 -19.07 -23.69
N PHE A 166 -1.40 -20.02 -22.84
CA PHE A 166 -0.86 -19.70 -21.53
C PHE A 166 0.59 -19.21 -21.65
N GLU A 167 0.81 -17.94 -21.31
CA GLU A 167 2.12 -17.29 -21.28
C GLU A 167 2.79 -17.53 -19.93
N ARG A 168 4.01 -18.05 -19.94
CA ARG A 168 4.80 -18.35 -18.75
C ARG A 168 5.74 -17.21 -18.40
N ASP A 169 5.15 -16.09 -17.99
CA ASP A 169 5.90 -14.94 -17.54
C ASP A 169 5.37 -14.45 -16.18
N LYS A 170 6.23 -13.83 -15.38
CA LYS A 170 5.83 -13.35 -14.07
C LYS A 170 5.19 -11.98 -14.16
N TYR A 171 4.16 -11.76 -13.34
CA TYR A 171 3.55 -10.44 -13.21
C TYR A 171 3.17 -10.11 -11.77
N VAL A 172 3.06 -8.81 -11.48
CA VAL A 172 2.59 -8.30 -10.19
C VAL A 172 1.09 -8.49 -10.10
N ARG A 173 0.64 -9.25 -9.08
CA ARG A 173 -0.78 -9.49 -8.83
C ARG A 173 -1.37 -8.64 -7.71
N LYS A 174 -0.56 -8.02 -6.91
CA LYS A 174 -0.95 -7.27 -5.71
C LYS A 174 -2.06 -6.22 -5.95
N TYR A 175 -2.12 -5.67 -7.15
CA TYR A 175 -3.10 -4.65 -7.57
C TYR A 175 -4.21 -5.23 -8.44
N TYR A 176 -4.56 -6.46 -8.19
CA TYR A 176 -5.57 -7.21 -8.89
C TYR A 176 -6.97 -6.65 -8.61
N ASP A 177 -7.73 -6.40 -9.66
CA ASP A 177 -9.12 -5.93 -9.59
C ASP A 177 -9.95 -6.63 -10.66
N VAL A 178 -10.67 -7.66 -10.26
CA VAL A 178 -11.66 -8.38 -11.09
C VAL A 178 -13.08 -8.19 -10.60
N ALA A 179 -13.26 -7.56 -9.45
CA ALA A 179 -14.56 -7.27 -8.88
C ALA A 179 -15.01 -5.87 -9.29
N SER A 180 -15.74 -5.76 -10.38
CA SER A 180 -16.43 -4.51 -10.73
C SER A 180 -17.79 -4.80 -11.35
#